data_78523b619c8564b979d9d3288dc79ccf
#
_entry.id   78523b619c8564b979d9d3288dc79ccf
#
_cell.length_a   1.000
_cell.length_b   1.000
_cell.length_c   1.000
_cell.angle_alpha   90.00
_cell.angle_beta   90.00
_cell.angle_gamma   90.00
#
_symmetry.space_group_name_H-M   'P 1'
#
loop_
_entity.id
_entity.type
_entity.pdbx_description
1 polymer ?
#
loop_
_entity_poly.entity_id
_entity_poly.type
_entity_poly.pdbx_seq_one_letter_code
_entity_poly.pdbx_strand_id
1 'polypeptide(L)'
;FEATQQMMAHPRIAVLAITGGPGIVAMGMKSGKKVIGAGAGNPPCIVDETADLVKAAEDIINGASFDYNLPCIAEKSLIVVESVAERLVQQMQTFGALLLSPADTDKLRAACLPEGQANKKLVGKSPSALLEAAGIAVPAKAPRLLIAIVNADDPWVTSEQLMPMLPIVKVNDFDSALALALKVEEGLHH
;
A
#
# COMPACT_ATOMS: atom_id res chain seq x y z
N PHE A 1 1.71 -2.45 -25.61
CA PHE A 1 0.52 -3.27 -25.35
C PHE A 1 0.30 -4.33 -26.45
N GLU A 2 0.44 -3.98 -27.73
CA GLU A 2 0.31 -4.90 -28.87
C GLU A 2 1.29 -6.08 -28.80
N ALA A 3 2.56 -5.84 -28.49
CA ALA A 3 3.56 -6.89 -28.33
C ALA A 3 3.16 -7.92 -27.26
N THR A 4 2.60 -7.46 -26.13
CA THR A 4 2.09 -8.34 -25.07
C THR A 4 0.95 -9.22 -25.57
N GLN A 5 0.02 -8.65 -26.32
CA GLN A 5 -1.09 -9.42 -26.94
C GLN A 5 -0.58 -10.46 -27.94
N GLN A 6 0.39 -10.09 -28.77
CA GLN A 6 1.03 -11.02 -29.72
C GLN A 6 1.74 -12.17 -29.00
N MET A 7 2.44 -11.87 -27.89
CA MET A 7 3.06 -12.92 -27.04
C MET A 7 2.00 -13.85 -26.45
N MET A 8 0.92 -13.30 -25.90
CA MET A 8 -0.17 -14.10 -25.34
C MET A 8 -0.82 -15.02 -26.38
N ALA A 9 -0.94 -14.56 -27.62
CA ALA A 9 -1.52 -15.34 -28.72
C ALA A 9 -0.54 -16.31 -29.38
N HIS A 10 0.77 -16.18 -29.14
CA HIS A 10 1.78 -16.90 -29.92
C HIS A 10 1.73 -18.41 -29.70
N PRO A 11 1.67 -19.25 -30.77
CA PRO A 11 1.41 -20.70 -30.66
C PRO A 11 2.53 -21.46 -29.90
N ARG A 12 3.75 -20.97 -29.91
CA ARG A 12 4.89 -21.60 -29.19
C ARG A 12 4.94 -21.27 -27.69
N ILE A 13 4.08 -20.39 -27.19
CA ILE A 13 3.96 -20.10 -25.77
C ILE A 13 2.84 -20.95 -25.19
N ALA A 14 3.17 -21.92 -24.35
CA ALA A 14 2.23 -22.87 -23.79
C ALA A 14 1.62 -22.39 -22.46
N VAL A 15 2.36 -21.59 -21.68
CA VAL A 15 1.96 -21.12 -20.35
C VAL A 15 2.23 -19.62 -20.27
N LEU A 16 1.32 -18.88 -19.64
CA LEU A 16 1.46 -17.47 -19.33
C LEU A 16 1.61 -17.31 -17.81
N ALA A 17 2.70 -16.68 -17.38
CA ALA A 17 2.86 -16.17 -16.02
C ALA A 17 2.67 -14.65 -16.07
N ILE A 18 1.63 -14.14 -15.43
CA ILE A 18 1.22 -12.74 -15.54
C ILE A 18 1.11 -12.13 -14.13
N THR A 19 1.87 -11.07 -13.89
CA THR A 19 1.66 -10.20 -12.74
C THR A 19 1.26 -8.82 -13.26
N GLY A 20 0.16 -8.27 -12.76
CA GLY A 20 -0.31 -6.95 -13.18
C GLY A 20 -1.73 -6.65 -12.79
N GLY A 21 -2.23 -5.49 -13.21
CA GLY A 21 -3.58 -5.06 -12.90
C GLY A 21 -4.66 -5.99 -13.47
N PRO A 22 -5.91 -5.91 -12.97
CA PRO A 22 -7.00 -6.85 -13.31
C PRO A 22 -7.23 -7.02 -14.81
N GLY A 23 -7.04 -5.95 -15.59
CA GLY A 23 -7.28 -5.99 -17.03
C GLY A 23 -6.31 -6.90 -17.80
N ILE A 24 -5.03 -6.90 -17.45
CA ILE A 24 -4.02 -7.73 -18.12
C ILE A 24 -4.16 -9.21 -17.72
N VAL A 25 -4.47 -9.46 -16.44
CA VAL A 25 -4.72 -10.81 -15.93
C VAL A 25 -5.97 -11.39 -16.61
N ALA A 26 -7.06 -10.64 -16.67
CA ALA A 26 -8.29 -11.05 -17.37
C ALA A 26 -8.05 -11.33 -18.86
N MET A 27 -7.19 -10.56 -19.52
CA MET A 27 -6.81 -10.80 -20.92
C MET A 27 -6.06 -12.14 -21.07
N GLY A 28 -5.11 -12.40 -20.17
CA GLY A 28 -4.40 -13.68 -20.15
C GLY A 28 -5.34 -14.85 -19.95
N MET A 29 -6.25 -14.77 -18.98
CA MET A 29 -7.26 -15.81 -18.71
C MET A 29 -8.14 -16.13 -19.93
N LYS A 30 -8.40 -15.14 -20.80
CA LYS A 30 -9.16 -15.32 -22.05
C LYS A 30 -8.32 -15.85 -23.21
N SER A 31 -7.01 -16.02 -23.07
CA SER A 31 -6.11 -16.45 -24.15
C SER A 31 -6.30 -17.91 -24.59
N GLY A 32 -7.01 -18.72 -23.82
CA GLY A 32 -7.16 -20.17 -24.04
C GLY A 32 -5.94 -20.98 -23.63
N LYS A 33 -4.93 -20.37 -23.00
CA LYS A 33 -3.71 -21.02 -22.51
C LYS A 33 -3.77 -21.28 -21.02
N LYS A 34 -2.84 -22.09 -20.50
CA LYS A 34 -2.62 -22.21 -19.05
C LYS A 34 -2.06 -20.89 -18.54
N VAL A 35 -2.72 -20.30 -17.55
CA VAL A 35 -2.32 -19.00 -16.96
C VAL A 35 -2.04 -19.18 -15.47
N ILE A 36 -0.92 -18.62 -15.02
CA ILE A 36 -0.61 -18.35 -13.64
C ILE A 36 -0.69 -16.83 -13.49
N GLY A 37 -1.78 -16.35 -12.90
CA GLY A 37 -2.06 -14.91 -12.81
C GLY A 37 -1.97 -14.43 -11.37
N ALA A 38 -1.26 -13.31 -11.15
CA ALA A 38 -1.25 -12.55 -9.91
C ALA A 38 -1.80 -11.15 -10.18
N GLY A 39 -2.79 -10.76 -9.40
CA GLY A 39 -3.49 -9.48 -9.52
C GLY A 39 -2.92 -8.38 -8.63
N ALA A 40 -3.76 -7.43 -8.25
CA ALA A 40 -3.47 -6.43 -7.25
C ALA A 40 -3.30 -7.09 -5.87
N GLY A 41 -2.41 -6.55 -5.04
CA GLY A 41 -2.24 -6.94 -3.64
C GLY A 41 -2.52 -5.75 -2.72
N ASN A 42 -2.95 -6.04 -1.51
CA ASN A 42 -3.09 -5.02 -0.45
C ASN A 42 -2.58 -5.58 0.88
N PRO A 43 -1.28 -5.96 0.97
CA PRO A 43 -0.75 -6.66 2.13
C PRO A 43 -0.76 -5.79 3.38
N PRO A 44 -1.44 -6.22 4.46
CA PRO A 44 -1.39 -5.56 5.75
C PRO A 44 -0.19 -6.04 6.56
N CYS A 45 0.36 -5.17 7.40
CA CYS A 45 1.29 -5.52 8.46
C CYS A 45 0.58 -5.41 9.81
N ILE A 46 0.76 -6.40 10.69
CA ILE A 46 0.20 -6.39 12.05
C ILE A 46 1.34 -6.19 13.05
N VAL A 47 1.13 -5.29 14.01
CA VAL A 47 2.03 -5.10 15.15
C VAL A 47 1.22 -5.16 16.45
N ASP A 48 1.59 -6.07 17.32
CA ASP A 48 1.02 -6.25 18.65
C ASP A 48 2.03 -5.92 19.79
N GLU A 49 1.63 -6.15 21.02
CA GLU A 49 2.43 -5.86 22.20
C GLU A 49 3.66 -6.75 22.40
N THR A 50 3.78 -7.84 21.64
CA THR A 50 4.94 -8.75 21.70
C THR A 50 6.09 -8.30 20.80
N ALA A 51 5.84 -7.32 19.94
CA ALA A 51 6.82 -6.86 18.96
C ALA A 51 7.95 -6.03 19.60
N ASP A 52 9.17 -6.20 19.07
CA ASP A 52 10.23 -5.20 19.25
C ASP A 52 9.88 -3.96 18.39
N LEU A 53 9.38 -2.92 19.06
CA LEU A 53 8.84 -1.74 18.37
C LEU A 53 9.89 -0.95 17.60
N VAL A 54 11.17 -0.97 18.03
CA VAL A 54 12.26 -0.28 17.32
C VAL A 54 12.54 -1.01 16.02
N LYS A 55 12.72 -2.33 16.11
CA LYS A 55 12.94 -3.16 14.92
C LYS A 55 11.74 -3.15 13.98
N ALA A 56 10.53 -3.28 14.50
CA ALA A 56 9.31 -3.22 13.71
C ALA A 56 9.16 -1.90 12.95
N ALA A 57 9.42 -0.77 13.62
CA ALA A 57 9.38 0.55 12.98
C ALA A 57 10.42 0.68 11.84
N GLU A 58 11.64 0.21 12.06
CA GLU A 58 12.70 0.24 11.05
C GLU A 58 12.34 -0.64 9.84
N ASP A 59 11.91 -1.87 10.08
CA ASP A 59 11.56 -2.83 9.03
C ASP A 59 10.36 -2.33 8.19
N ILE A 60 9.29 -1.83 8.85
CA ILE A 60 8.12 -1.27 8.18
C ILE A 60 8.49 -0.05 7.34
N ILE A 61 9.30 0.86 7.87
CA ILE A 61 9.75 2.03 7.08
C ILE A 61 10.58 1.57 5.88
N ASN A 62 11.48 0.60 6.05
CA ASN A 62 12.30 0.08 4.96
C ASN A 62 11.44 -0.59 3.88
N GLY A 63 10.48 -1.44 4.27
CA GLY A 63 9.57 -2.12 3.35
C GLY A 63 8.61 -1.16 2.64
N ALA A 64 7.83 -0.40 3.41
CA ALA A 64 6.81 0.49 2.87
C ALA A 64 7.35 1.72 2.11
N SER A 65 8.62 2.11 2.33
CA SER A 65 9.26 3.19 1.54
C SER A 65 10.05 2.70 0.33
N PHE A 66 10.27 1.37 0.22
CA PHE A 66 11.04 0.81 -0.88
C PHE A 66 10.36 1.13 -2.23
N ASP A 67 11.16 1.68 -3.15
CA ASP A 67 10.73 2.11 -4.47
C ASP A 67 9.39 2.90 -4.45
N TYR A 68 9.27 3.81 -3.46
CA TYR A 68 8.06 4.61 -3.21
C TYR A 68 6.77 3.80 -3.05
N ASN A 69 6.87 2.62 -2.45
CA ASN A 69 5.77 1.67 -2.25
C ASN A 69 5.13 1.17 -3.55
N LEU A 70 5.89 1.17 -4.64
CA LEU A 70 5.43 0.68 -5.94
C LEU A 70 5.30 -0.86 -5.99
N PRO A 71 6.15 -1.68 -5.32
CA PRO A 71 5.97 -3.11 -5.30
C PRO A 71 4.64 -3.50 -4.64
N CYS A 72 3.87 -4.35 -5.31
CA CYS A 72 2.57 -4.83 -4.82
C CYS A 72 2.66 -5.68 -3.55
N ILE A 73 3.86 -6.21 -3.25
CA ILE A 73 4.17 -6.99 -2.03
C ILE A 73 4.62 -6.14 -0.84
N ALA A 74 4.85 -4.83 -1.02
CA ALA A 74 5.20 -3.93 0.08
C ALA A 74 3.96 -3.66 0.95
N GLU A 75 4.18 -3.39 2.24
CA GLU A 75 3.11 -3.11 3.20
C GLU A 75 2.23 -1.95 2.72
N LYS A 76 0.92 -2.20 2.59
CA LYS A 76 -0.08 -1.21 2.14
C LYS A 76 -0.87 -0.61 3.29
N SER A 77 -0.94 -1.31 4.42
CA SER A 77 -1.56 -0.82 5.64
C SER A 77 -0.85 -1.37 6.87
N LEU A 78 -0.88 -0.62 7.97
CA LEU A 78 -0.39 -1.02 9.27
C LEU A 78 -1.57 -1.12 10.24
N ILE A 79 -1.80 -2.32 10.76
CA ILE A 79 -2.81 -2.59 11.77
C ILE A 79 -2.07 -2.79 13.10
N VAL A 80 -2.32 -1.94 14.07
CA VAL A 80 -1.56 -1.93 15.32
C VAL A 80 -2.48 -1.99 16.53
N VAL A 81 -2.12 -2.83 17.51
CA VAL A 81 -2.83 -2.87 18.79
C VAL A 81 -2.63 -1.55 19.52
N GLU A 82 -3.72 -0.96 20.03
CA GLU A 82 -3.74 0.40 20.56
C GLU A 82 -2.72 0.63 21.68
N SER A 83 -2.47 -0.38 22.53
CA SER A 83 -1.52 -0.30 23.64
C SER A 83 -0.09 0.04 23.24
N VAL A 84 0.31 -0.23 21.99
CA VAL A 84 1.66 0.02 21.46
C VAL A 84 1.70 1.05 20.33
N ALA A 85 0.54 1.48 19.84
CA ALA A 85 0.43 2.31 18.65
C ALA A 85 1.21 3.63 18.72
N GLU A 86 1.07 4.39 19.81
CA GLU A 86 1.76 5.67 19.95
C GLU A 86 3.28 5.52 19.97
N ARG A 87 3.77 4.50 20.70
CA ARG A 87 5.20 4.20 20.78
C ARG A 87 5.76 3.78 19.42
N LEU A 88 5.02 2.95 18.68
CA LEU A 88 5.42 2.54 17.35
C LEU A 88 5.50 3.73 16.39
N VAL A 89 4.48 4.60 16.36
CA VAL A 89 4.46 5.81 15.53
C VAL A 89 5.65 6.73 15.85
N GLN A 90 5.96 6.93 17.14
CA GLN A 90 7.15 7.71 17.54
C GLN A 90 8.44 7.09 16.99
N GLN A 91 8.61 5.76 17.07
CA GLN A 91 9.76 5.09 16.49
C GLN A 91 9.80 5.25 14.97
N MET A 92 8.68 5.08 14.26
CA MET A 92 8.61 5.27 12.81
C MET A 92 9.05 6.69 12.39
N GLN A 93 8.71 7.71 13.17
CA GLN A 93 9.17 9.09 12.90
C GLN A 93 10.69 9.23 13.04
N THR A 94 11.35 8.50 13.95
CA THR A 94 12.82 8.51 14.05
C THR A 94 13.50 7.91 12.84
N PHE A 95 12.83 6.97 12.15
CA PHE A 95 13.30 6.35 10.90
C PHE A 95 12.88 7.10 9.64
N GLY A 96 12.27 8.29 9.79
CA GLY A 96 11.99 9.20 8.67
C GLY A 96 10.56 9.19 8.16
N ALA A 97 9.60 8.67 8.92
CA ALA A 97 8.20 8.86 8.63
C ALA A 97 7.73 10.27 8.99
N LEU A 98 6.80 10.80 8.21
CA LEU A 98 6.04 12.02 8.52
C LEU A 98 4.62 11.65 8.90
N LEU A 99 4.25 11.87 10.17
CA LEU A 99 2.87 11.73 10.60
C LEU A 99 2.06 12.94 10.14
N LEU A 100 1.03 12.69 9.35
CA LEU A 100 0.12 13.70 8.85
C LEU A 100 -0.96 14.05 9.87
N SER A 101 -1.37 15.31 9.89
CA SER A 101 -2.58 15.73 10.60
C SER A 101 -3.83 15.16 9.90
N PRO A 102 -4.99 15.04 10.60
CA PRO A 102 -6.24 14.63 9.94
C PRO A 102 -6.59 15.51 8.74
N ALA A 103 -6.43 16.82 8.84
CA ALA A 103 -6.71 17.76 7.75
C ALA A 103 -5.79 17.55 6.54
N ASP A 104 -4.50 17.26 6.76
CA ASP A 104 -3.58 17.00 5.66
C ASP A 104 -3.79 15.60 5.08
N THR A 105 -4.21 14.62 5.90
CA THR A 105 -4.63 13.30 5.42
C THR A 105 -5.81 13.40 4.45
N ASP A 106 -6.80 14.26 4.75
CA ASP A 106 -7.95 14.49 3.87
C ASP A 106 -7.53 15.15 2.55
N LYS A 107 -6.67 16.18 2.59
CA LYS A 107 -6.12 16.81 1.38
C LYS A 107 -5.34 15.80 0.53
N LEU A 108 -4.49 14.99 1.18
CA LEU A 108 -3.70 13.98 0.49
C LEU A 108 -4.61 12.93 -0.15
N ARG A 109 -5.64 12.48 0.56
CA ARG A 109 -6.63 11.53 0.03
C ARG A 109 -7.34 12.10 -1.19
N ALA A 110 -7.79 13.34 -1.14
CA ALA A 110 -8.46 13.99 -2.28
C ALA A 110 -7.56 14.07 -3.53
N ALA A 111 -6.25 14.31 -3.37
CA ALA A 111 -5.30 14.35 -4.47
C ALA A 111 -4.90 12.97 -4.99
N CYS A 112 -4.65 12.03 -4.09
CA CYS A 112 -4.07 10.73 -4.41
C CYS A 112 -5.10 9.64 -4.71
N LEU A 113 -6.28 9.70 -4.09
CA LEU A 113 -7.35 8.72 -4.22
C LEU A 113 -8.69 9.39 -4.62
N PRO A 114 -8.75 10.16 -5.73
CA PRO A 114 -10.01 10.74 -6.17
C PRO A 114 -11.04 9.61 -6.39
N GLU A 115 -12.23 9.79 -5.83
CA GLU A 115 -13.32 8.79 -5.89
C GLU A 115 -12.91 7.39 -5.36
N GLY A 116 -11.92 7.35 -4.45
CA GLY A 116 -11.40 6.10 -3.86
C GLY A 116 -10.47 5.29 -4.76
N GLN A 117 -10.05 5.82 -5.90
CA GLN A 117 -9.15 5.14 -6.83
C GLN A 117 -7.79 5.82 -6.92
N ALA A 118 -6.72 5.02 -7.04
CA ALA A 118 -5.36 5.55 -7.13
C ALA A 118 -5.17 6.45 -8.36
N ASN A 119 -4.73 7.68 -8.11
CA ASN A 119 -4.37 8.64 -9.16
C ASN A 119 -3.10 8.17 -9.88
N LYS A 120 -3.25 7.65 -11.09
CA LYS A 120 -2.16 7.08 -11.90
C LYS A 120 -0.97 8.03 -12.11
N LYS A 121 -1.17 9.35 -12.00
CA LYS A 121 -0.09 10.33 -12.15
C LYS A 121 0.80 10.41 -10.90
N LEU A 122 0.28 9.96 -9.75
CA LEU A 122 0.97 9.99 -8.46
C LEU A 122 1.52 8.62 -8.02
N VAL A 123 1.12 7.54 -8.69
CA VAL A 123 1.68 6.20 -8.45
C VAL A 123 3.20 6.22 -8.63
N GLY A 124 3.94 5.67 -7.66
CA GLY A 124 5.40 5.62 -7.65
C GLY A 124 6.12 6.97 -7.52
N LYS A 125 5.41 8.04 -7.13
CA LYS A 125 6.03 9.35 -6.87
C LYS A 125 6.55 9.44 -5.43
N SER A 126 7.54 10.32 -5.22
CA SER A 126 8.11 10.55 -3.90
C SER A 126 7.09 11.13 -2.91
N PRO A 127 7.30 10.96 -1.58
CA PRO A 127 6.46 11.61 -0.56
C PRO A 127 6.32 13.11 -0.76
N SER A 128 7.42 13.80 -1.12
CA SER A 128 7.40 15.25 -1.39
C SER A 128 6.47 15.61 -2.54
N ALA A 129 6.51 14.85 -3.64
CA ALA A 129 5.62 15.08 -4.78
C ALA A 129 4.14 14.84 -4.43
N LEU A 130 3.84 13.90 -3.53
CA LEU A 130 2.48 13.69 -3.04
C LEU A 130 2.02 14.88 -2.18
N LEU A 131 2.88 15.39 -1.29
CA LEU A 131 2.57 16.57 -0.48
C LEU A 131 2.32 17.81 -1.35
N GLU A 132 3.18 18.06 -2.34
CA GLU A 132 3.01 19.15 -3.31
C GLU A 132 1.70 19.04 -4.08
N ALA A 133 1.36 17.85 -4.58
CA ALA A 133 0.10 17.61 -5.29
C ALA A 133 -1.14 17.86 -4.43
N ALA A 134 -1.02 17.66 -3.11
CA ALA A 134 -2.09 17.91 -2.14
C ALA A 134 -2.09 19.35 -1.59
N GLY A 135 -1.16 20.22 -2.02
CA GLY A 135 -1.02 21.57 -1.48
C GLY A 135 -0.57 21.60 -0.01
N ILE A 136 0.20 20.60 0.41
CA ILE A 136 0.75 20.50 1.77
C ILE A 136 2.22 20.92 1.74
N ALA A 137 2.66 21.67 2.75
CA ALA A 137 4.04 22.14 2.84
C ALA A 137 5.01 20.96 2.96
N VAL A 138 6.03 20.94 2.11
CA VAL A 138 7.08 19.92 2.17
C VAL A 138 8.10 20.32 3.24
N PRO A 139 8.41 19.44 4.21
CA PRO A 139 9.41 19.75 5.22
C PRO A 139 10.82 19.84 4.61
N ALA A 140 11.72 20.60 5.25
CA ALA A 140 13.10 20.80 4.79
C ALA A 140 13.87 19.48 4.62
N LYS A 141 13.63 18.50 5.51
CA LYS A 141 14.11 17.12 5.36
C LYS A 141 12.99 16.31 4.72
N ALA A 142 13.18 15.85 3.50
CA ALA A 142 12.22 15.02 2.79
C ALA A 142 11.91 13.75 3.58
N PRO A 143 10.62 13.43 3.82
CA PRO A 143 10.25 12.20 4.51
C PRO A 143 10.49 10.99 3.61
N ARG A 144 10.76 9.84 4.23
CA ARG A 144 10.86 8.56 3.53
C ARG A 144 9.48 7.97 3.25
N LEU A 145 8.55 8.16 4.17
CA LEU A 145 7.20 7.62 4.14
C LEU A 145 6.23 8.61 4.79
N LEU A 146 5.06 8.75 4.23
CA LEU A 146 3.94 9.43 4.88
C LEU A 146 3.15 8.41 5.68
N ILE A 147 2.72 8.76 6.90
CA ILE A 147 1.87 7.92 7.72
C ILE A 147 0.69 8.73 8.26
N ALA A 148 -0.46 8.10 8.40
CA ALA A 148 -1.63 8.71 9.00
C ALA A 148 -2.45 7.70 9.80
N ILE A 149 -3.00 8.11 10.94
CA ILE A 149 -3.95 7.30 11.70
C ILE A 149 -5.33 7.51 11.06
N VAL A 150 -5.95 6.41 10.63
CA VAL A 150 -7.22 6.42 9.90
C VAL A 150 -8.17 5.33 10.41
N ASN A 151 -9.42 5.37 9.98
CA ASN A 151 -10.39 4.31 10.26
C ASN A 151 -10.18 3.11 9.31
N ALA A 152 -10.69 1.95 9.71
CA ALA A 152 -10.55 0.70 8.96
C ALA A 152 -11.26 0.70 7.58
N ASP A 153 -12.24 1.58 7.38
CA ASP A 153 -12.99 1.75 6.13
C ASP A 153 -12.44 2.86 5.24
N ASP A 154 -11.33 3.51 5.64
CA ASP A 154 -10.70 4.55 4.86
C ASP A 154 -10.22 4.01 3.50
N PRO A 155 -10.40 4.75 2.39
CA PRO A 155 -9.88 4.37 1.07
C PRO A 155 -8.38 4.05 1.05
N TRP A 156 -7.57 4.68 1.90
CA TRP A 156 -6.15 4.34 2.05
C TRP A 156 -5.93 2.89 2.54
N VAL A 157 -6.85 2.34 3.33
CA VAL A 157 -6.78 0.97 3.86
C VAL A 157 -7.36 -0.04 2.88
N THR A 158 -8.44 0.33 2.20
CA THR A 158 -9.24 -0.60 1.38
C THR A 158 -8.84 -0.66 -0.09
N SER A 159 -7.83 0.12 -0.51
CA SER A 159 -7.38 0.18 -1.90
C SER A 159 -5.86 0.04 -2.01
N GLU A 160 -5.39 -0.68 -3.03
CA GLU A 160 -3.97 -0.69 -3.41
C GLU A 160 -3.60 0.67 -4.01
N GLN A 161 -2.83 1.50 -3.27
CA GLN A 161 -2.51 2.87 -3.71
C GLN A 161 -1.18 2.99 -4.45
N LEU A 162 -0.21 2.08 -4.24
CA LEU A 162 1.13 2.08 -4.85
C LEU A 162 1.86 3.44 -4.71
N MET A 163 1.75 4.04 -3.55
CA MET A 163 2.32 5.34 -3.17
C MET A 163 2.92 5.27 -1.77
N PRO A 164 3.98 6.05 -1.45
CA PRO A 164 4.65 6.01 -0.15
C PRO A 164 3.82 6.71 0.95
N MET A 165 2.62 6.22 1.16
CA MET A 165 1.69 6.57 2.21
C MET A 165 1.18 5.29 2.87
N LEU A 166 1.46 5.12 4.17
CA LEU A 166 1.04 3.96 4.95
C LEU A 166 -0.04 4.37 5.95
N PRO A 167 -1.30 3.95 5.73
CA PRO A 167 -2.37 4.16 6.70
C PRO A 167 -2.15 3.27 7.92
N ILE A 168 -2.44 3.81 9.10
CA ILE A 168 -2.35 3.13 10.40
C ILE A 168 -3.74 3.00 10.98
N VAL A 169 -4.17 1.77 11.22
CA VAL A 169 -5.44 1.47 11.89
C VAL A 169 -5.15 0.92 13.27
N LYS A 170 -5.70 1.57 14.31
CA LYS A 170 -5.63 1.09 15.68
C LYS A 170 -6.76 0.12 15.98
N VAL A 171 -6.43 -0.97 16.66
CA VAL A 171 -7.39 -2.01 17.07
C VAL A 171 -7.18 -2.37 18.55
N ASN A 172 -8.18 -3.00 19.17
CA ASN A 172 -8.13 -3.30 20.59
C ASN A 172 -7.16 -4.45 20.93
N ASP A 173 -7.08 -5.47 20.07
CA ASP A 173 -6.37 -6.72 20.31
C ASP A 173 -5.92 -7.39 19.00
N PHE A 174 -5.14 -8.46 19.12
CA PHE A 174 -4.61 -9.21 17.98
C PHE A 174 -5.73 -9.88 17.15
N ASP A 175 -6.79 -10.39 17.78
CA ASP A 175 -7.88 -11.05 17.06
C ASP A 175 -8.61 -10.06 16.15
N SER A 176 -8.83 -8.83 16.65
CA SER A 176 -9.37 -7.72 15.85
C SER A 176 -8.42 -7.33 14.71
N ALA A 177 -7.10 -7.33 14.97
CA ALA A 177 -6.09 -7.05 13.93
C ALA A 177 -6.13 -8.10 12.82
N LEU A 178 -6.17 -9.38 13.20
CA LEU A 178 -6.21 -10.49 12.26
C LEU A 178 -7.50 -10.47 11.42
N ALA A 179 -8.65 -10.22 12.06
CA ALA A 179 -9.93 -10.12 11.36
C ALA A 179 -9.93 -8.98 10.33
N LEU A 180 -9.35 -7.82 10.68
CA LEU A 180 -9.22 -6.70 9.75
C LEU A 180 -8.23 -7.03 8.62
N ALA A 181 -7.08 -7.64 8.92
CA ALA A 181 -6.10 -8.04 7.92
C ALA A 181 -6.71 -8.95 6.85
N LEU A 182 -7.43 -9.99 7.27
CA LEU A 182 -8.14 -10.88 6.36
C LEU A 182 -9.18 -10.14 5.51
N LYS A 183 -9.88 -9.16 6.10
CA LYS A 183 -10.86 -8.36 5.38
C LYS A 183 -10.22 -7.46 4.30
N VAL A 184 -9.08 -6.84 4.59
CA VAL A 184 -8.40 -5.95 3.60
C VAL A 184 -7.76 -6.73 2.46
N GLU A 185 -7.44 -8.01 2.67
CA GLU A 185 -6.91 -8.90 1.63
C GLU A 185 -8.00 -9.65 0.85
N GLU A 186 -9.23 -9.67 1.34
CA GLU A 186 -10.33 -10.46 0.77
C GLU A 186 -10.58 -10.08 -0.70
N GLY A 187 -10.42 -11.08 -1.58
CA GLY A 187 -10.61 -10.94 -3.02
C GLY A 187 -9.42 -10.38 -3.79
N LEU A 188 -8.34 -10.02 -3.12
CA LEU A 188 -7.08 -9.63 -3.74
C LEU A 188 -6.11 -10.82 -3.72
N HIS A 189 -6.15 -11.64 -4.75
CA HIS A 189 -5.23 -12.78 -4.90
C HIS A 189 -3.94 -12.33 -5.54
N HIS A 190 -2.90 -12.36 -4.75
CA HIS A 190 -1.54 -11.96 -5.14
C HIS A 190 -0.65 -13.18 -5.40
#